data_2de49ccbb7bdb4e4238f308214d9401f
#
_entry.id   2de49ccbb7bdb4e4238f308214d9401f
#
_cell.length_a   1.000
_cell.length_b   1.000
_cell.length_c   1.000
_cell.angle_alpha   90.00
_cell.angle_beta   90.00
_cell.angle_gamma   90.00
#
_symmetry.space_group_name_H-M   'P 1'
#
loop_
_entity.id
_entity.type
_entity.pdbx_description
1 polymer ?
#
loop_
_entity_poly.entity_id
_entity_poly.type
_entity_poly.pdbx_seq_one_letter_code
_entity_poly.pdbx_strand_id
1 'polypeptide(L)'
;VIMVFAAAQLNTICLILSPIALFLMTIYSYTKRFTWLCHLVLGVTSAAAPVGAWLAVTGTISWIPLLMGAANTLWVAGFDIIYGAQDYDFDVKNGIHSIPARFGVKNALHISSAFHILAVAFLIVIGLLSPDLGIIYFAGLTINIVLFIIQHKLVAPDNLKNVKVASYSINQVIS
;
A
#
# COMPACT_ATOMS: atom_id res chain seq x y z
N VAL A 1 8.87 22.46 5.36
CA VAL A 1 10.05 22.96 6.10
C VAL A 1 10.40 22.03 7.27
N ILE A 2 9.46 21.75 8.22
CA ILE A 2 9.73 20.94 9.43
C ILE A 2 10.22 19.52 9.06
N MET A 3 9.57 18.85 8.11
CA MET A 3 9.97 17.51 7.66
C MET A 3 11.40 17.47 7.09
N VAL A 4 11.78 18.44 6.26
CA VAL A 4 13.14 18.52 5.70
C VAL A 4 14.16 18.81 6.78
N PHE A 5 13.83 19.70 7.73
CA PHE A 5 14.68 19.97 8.89
C PHE A 5 14.87 18.71 9.75
N ALA A 6 13.80 17.99 10.05
CA ALA A 6 13.87 16.73 10.80
C ALA A 6 14.72 15.68 10.06
N ALA A 7 14.55 15.54 8.73
CA ALA A 7 15.35 14.63 7.91
C ALA A 7 16.86 14.99 7.94
N ALA A 8 17.20 16.28 7.99
CA ALA A 8 18.58 16.75 8.11
C ALA A 8 19.24 16.36 9.44
N GLN A 9 18.45 16.14 10.51
CA GLN A 9 18.96 15.70 11.81
C GLN A 9 19.23 14.19 11.87
N LEU A 10 18.72 13.41 10.89
CA LEU A 10 18.91 11.96 10.83
C LEU A 10 20.22 11.60 10.10
N ASN A 11 20.22 11.76 8.79
CA ASN A 11 21.40 11.52 7.96
C ASN A 11 21.23 12.15 6.56
N THR A 12 22.33 12.18 5.78
CA THR A 12 22.36 12.80 4.45
C THR A 12 21.38 12.14 3.46
N ILE A 13 21.18 10.81 3.53
CA ILE A 13 20.26 10.10 2.63
C ILE A 13 18.82 10.53 2.92
N CYS A 14 18.43 10.60 4.17
CA CYS A 14 17.10 11.08 4.56
C CYS A 14 16.86 12.53 4.10
N LEU A 15 17.88 13.39 4.23
CA LEU A 15 17.79 14.77 3.75
C LEU A 15 17.58 14.82 2.23
N ILE A 16 18.36 14.06 1.44
CA ILE A 16 18.26 14.03 -0.04
C ILE A 16 16.90 13.48 -0.48
N LEU A 17 16.36 12.47 0.19
CA LEU A 17 15.07 11.85 -0.16
C LEU A 17 13.85 12.64 0.33
N SER A 18 14.02 13.54 1.30
CA SER A 18 12.89 14.28 1.88
C SER A 18 12.12 15.15 0.87
N PRO A 19 12.73 15.85 -0.11
CA PRO A 19 11.97 16.55 -1.16
C PRO A 19 11.15 15.61 -2.05
N ILE A 20 11.69 14.42 -2.35
CA ILE A 20 10.99 13.40 -3.15
C ILE A 20 9.77 12.90 -2.39
N ALA A 21 9.91 12.60 -1.11
CA ALA A 21 8.80 12.20 -0.26
C ALA A 21 7.71 13.29 -0.18
N LEU A 22 8.09 14.56 -0.01
CA LEU A 22 7.15 15.68 -0.03
C LEU A 22 6.44 15.83 -1.37
N PHE A 23 7.15 15.65 -2.47
CA PHE A 23 6.56 15.66 -3.81
C PHE A 23 5.52 14.53 -3.96
N LEU A 24 5.85 13.30 -3.57
CA LEU A 24 4.93 12.16 -3.62
C LEU A 24 3.70 12.41 -2.74
N MET A 25 3.87 12.92 -1.51
CA MET A 25 2.77 13.27 -0.61
C MET A 25 1.85 14.35 -1.16
N THR A 26 2.37 15.24 -2.00
CA THR A 26 1.58 16.30 -2.61
C THR A 26 0.88 15.81 -3.87
N ILE A 27 1.61 15.12 -4.75
CA ILE A 27 1.11 14.73 -6.07
C ILE A 27 0.05 13.63 -6.01
N TYR A 28 0.14 12.70 -5.02
CA TYR A 28 -0.79 11.56 -4.97
C TYR A 28 -2.25 12.01 -4.95
N SER A 29 -2.58 13.12 -4.25
CA SER A 29 -3.93 13.66 -4.16
C SER A 29 -4.51 14.12 -5.52
N TYR A 30 -3.64 14.43 -6.48
CA TYR A 30 -4.03 14.89 -7.80
C TYR A 30 -4.04 13.76 -8.85
N THR A 31 -3.49 12.59 -8.53
CA THR A 31 -3.27 11.51 -9.51
C THR A 31 -4.56 10.99 -10.14
N LYS A 32 -5.67 10.94 -9.41
CA LYS A 32 -6.99 10.56 -9.96
C LYS A 32 -7.47 11.46 -11.12
N ARG A 33 -6.88 12.65 -11.29
CA ARG A 33 -7.25 13.58 -12.38
C ARG A 33 -6.63 13.23 -13.72
N PHE A 34 -5.52 12.48 -13.73
CA PHE A 34 -4.77 12.20 -14.96
C PHE A 34 -4.30 10.75 -15.13
N THR A 35 -4.35 9.91 -14.09
CA THR A 35 -3.90 8.52 -14.20
C THR A 35 -4.72 7.55 -13.35
N TRP A 36 -5.00 6.39 -13.92
CA TRP A 36 -5.62 5.26 -13.22
C TRP A 36 -4.68 4.54 -12.23
N LEU A 37 -3.38 4.84 -12.25
CA LEU A 37 -2.38 4.32 -11.33
C LEU A 37 -2.42 4.99 -9.95
N CYS A 38 -3.41 5.84 -9.66
CA CYS A 38 -3.53 6.59 -8.41
C CYS A 38 -3.38 5.73 -7.14
N HIS A 39 -3.92 4.51 -7.15
CA HIS A 39 -3.81 3.55 -6.04
C HIS A 39 -2.35 3.11 -5.80
N LEU A 40 -1.59 2.86 -6.87
CA LEU A 40 -0.16 2.54 -6.78
C LEU A 40 0.67 3.73 -6.31
N VAL A 41 0.35 4.94 -6.77
CA VAL A 41 1.02 6.17 -6.30
C VAL A 41 0.78 6.37 -4.81
N LEU A 42 -0.43 6.12 -4.32
CA LEU A 42 -0.73 6.13 -2.88
C LEU A 42 0.13 5.10 -2.13
N GLY A 43 0.19 3.87 -2.66
CA GLY A 43 1.00 2.79 -2.07
C GLY A 43 2.49 3.15 -2.00
N VAL A 44 3.07 3.68 -3.08
CA VAL A 44 4.47 4.14 -3.11
C VAL A 44 4.69 5.28 -2.10
N THR A 45 3.75 6.21 -2.02
CA THR A 45 3.83 7.30 -1.03
C THR A 45 3.83 6.76 0.40
N SER A 46 2.97 5.79 0.70
CA SER A 46 2.92 5.12 2.01
C SER A 46 4.20 4.32 2.30
N ALA A 47 4.80 3.69 1.28
CA ALA A 47 6.04 2.92 1.41
C ALA A 47 7.25 3.78 1.85
N ALA A 48 7.17 5.09 1.67
CA ALA A 48 8.19 6.01 2.18
C ALA A 48 8.36 5.93 3.71
N ALA A 49 7.33 5.50 4.46
CA ALA A 49 7.40 5.36 5.91
C ALA A 49 8.33 4.20 6.35
N PRO A 50 8.09 2.92 6.00
CA PRO A 50 8.97 1.82 6.40
C PRO A 50 10.37 1.93 5.79
N VAL A 51 10.49 2.36 4.53
CA VAL A 51 11.78 2.56 3.88
C VAL A 51 12.55 3.72 4.55
N GLY A 52 11.87 4.83 4.82
CA GLY A 52 12.46 5.99 5.49
C GLY A 52 12.89 5.68 6.92
N ALA A 53 12.12 4.90 7.67
CA ALA A 53 12.49 4.45 9.01
C ALA A 53 13.78 3.61 9.00
N TRP A 54 13.91 2.67 8.07
CA TRP A 54 15.15 1.91 7.88
C TRP A 54 16.34 2.82 7.58
N LEU A 55 16.19 3.72 6.60
CA LEU A 55 17.24 4.66 6.21
C LEU A 55 17.62 5.60 7.35
N ALA A 56 16.66 6.00 8.17
CA ALA A 56 16.91 6.88 9.32
C ALA A 56 17.83 6.21 10.37
N VAL A 57 17.64 4.91 10.60
CA VAL A 57 18.40 4.15 11.60
C VAL A 57 19.74 3.66 11.05
N THR A 58 19.76 3.13 9.83
CA THR A 58 20.95 2.44 9.29
C THR A 58 21.83 3.33 8.41
N GLY A 59 21.27 4.40 7.83
CA GLY A 59 21.94 5.23 6.83
C GLY A 59 22.28 4.51 5.53
N THR A 60 21.76 3.27 5.31
CA THR A 60 22.13 2.42 4.18
C THR A 60 20.92 1.87 3.46
N ILE A 61 21.05 1.68 2.13
CA ILE A 61 20.03 1.00 1.31
C ILE A 61 20.35 -0.48 1.29
N SER A 62 19.36 -1.33 1.52
CA SER A 62 19.47 -2.79 1.39
C SER A 62 18.23 -3.38 0.70
N TRP A 63 18.25 -4.67 0.40
CA TRP A 63 17.11 -5.33 -0.24
C TRP A 63 15.89 -5.46 0.68
N ILE A 64 16.10 -5.61 2.00
CA ILE A 64 15.01 -5.78 2.97
C ILE A 64 14.05 -4.58 2.97
N PRO A 65 14.50 -3.32 3.17
CA PRO A 65 13.60 -2.17 3.12
C PRO A 65 12.95 -1.96 1.75
N LEU A 66 13.62 -2.34 0.65
CA LEU A 66 13.02 -2.27 -0.69
C LEU A 66 11.87 -3.28 -0.84
N LEU A 67 12.05 -4.51 -0.35
CA LEU A 67 11.00 -5.53 -0.32
C LEU A 67 9.85 -5.12 0.62
N MET A 68 10.15 -4.52 1.77
CA MET A 68 9.13 -3.96 2.68
C MET A 68 8.34 -2.85 2.00
N GLY A 69 9.02 -1.95 1.30
CA GLY A 69 8.39 -0.88 0.53
C GLY A 69 7.48 -1.43 -0.57
N ALA A 70 7.94 -2.45 -1.30
CA ALA A 70 7.14 -3.12 -2.34
C ALA A 70 5.91 -3.82 -1.74
N ALA A 71 6.06 -4.56 -0.64
CA ALA A 71 4.96 -5.19 0.08
C ALA A 71 3.93 -4.16 0.55
N ASN A 72 4.40 -3.08 1.18
CA ASN A 72 3.53 -1.98 1.64
C ASN A 72 2.81 -1.29 0.47
N THR A 73 3.52 -1.03 -0.63
CA THR A 73 2.92 -0.43 -1.84
C THR A 73 1.75 -1.27 -2.34
N LEU A 74 1.94 -2.56 -2.50
CA LEU A 74 0.92 -3.46 -3.02
C LEU A 74 -0.22 -3.67 -2.04
N TRP A 75 0.06 -3.77 -0.75
CA TRP A 75 -0.97 -3.85 0.28
C TRP A 75 -1.86 -2.60 0.29
N VAL A 76 -1.25 -1.41 0.35
CA VAL A 76 -1.99 -0.14 0.37
C VAL A 76 -2.78 0.06 -0.93
N ALA A 77 -2.17 -0.19 -2.09
CA ALA A 77 -2.88 -0.12 -3.36
C ALA A 77 -4.03 -1.12 -3.44
N GLY A 78 -3.84 -2.34 -2.92
CA GLY A 78 -4.85 -3.40 -2.92
C GLY A 78 -6.10 -3.00 -2.14
N PHE A 79 -5.97 -2.54 -0.91
CA PHE A 79 -7.14 -2.14 -0.13
C PHE A 79 -7.77 -0.83 -0.63
N ASP A 80 -6.98 0.08 -1.18
CA ASP A 80 -7.49 1.34 -1.75
C ASP A 80 -8.29 1.09 -3.04
N ILE A 81 -7.94 0.06 -3.83
CA ILE A 81 -8.76 -0.41 -4.95
C ILE A 81 -10.12 -0.92 -4.47
N ILE A 82 -10.15 -1.71 -3.37
CA ILE A 82 -11.42 -2.18 -2.78
C ILE A 82 -12.25 -0.98 -2.34
N TYR A 83 -11.63 -0.02 -1.65
CA TYR A 83 -12.30 1.20 -1.22
C TYR A 83 -12.83 2.00 -2.41
N GLY A 84 -12.01 2.19 -3.44
CA GLY A 84 -12.38 2.93 -4.65
C GLY A 84 -13.47 2.26 -5.49
N ALA A 85 -13.74 0.96 -5.30
CA ALA A 85 -14.81 0.26 -5.99
C ALA A 85 -16.21 0.85 -5.67
N GLN A 86 -16.41 1.42 -4.48
CA GLN A 86 -17.67 2.09 -4.12
C GLN A 86 -17.88 3.41 -4.88
N ASP A 87 -16.82 4.02 -5.37
CA ASP A 87 -16.86 5.31 -6.08
C ASP A 87 -17.00 5.11 -7.61
N TYR A 88 -17.13 3.86 -8.09
CA TYR A 88 -17.13 3.50 -9.51
C TYR A 88 -18.06 4.36 -10.36
N ASP A 89 -19.33 4.45 -9.99
CA ASP A 89 -20.35 5.20 -10.76
C ASP A 89 -20.03 6.70 -10.78
N PHE A 90 -19.56 7.23 -9.66
CA PHE A 90 -19.15 8.63 -9.55
C PHE A 90 -17.92 8.91 -10.40
N ASP A 91 -16.89 8.08 -10.30
CA ASP A 91 -15.63 8.24 -11.03
C ASP A 91 -15.87 8.19 -12.54
N VAL A 92 -16.64 7.20 -13.02
CA VAL A 92 -16.99 7.07 -14.45
C VAL A 92 -17.80 8.29 -14.95
N LYS A 93 -18.81 8.72 -14.18
CA LYS A 93 -19.66 9.86 -14.56
C LYS A 93 -18.89 11.18 -14.65
N ASN A 94 -17.88 11.37 -13.80
CA ASN A 94 -17.12 12.61 -13.70
C ASN A 94 -15.76 12.56 -14.43
N GLY A 95 -15.46 11.48 -15.16
CA GLY A 95 -14.19 11.32 -15.88
C GLY A 95 -12.97 11.22 -14.97
N ILE A 96 -13.16 10.74 -13.74
CA ILE A 96 -12.08 10.55 -12.78
C ILE A 96 -11.40 9.21 -13.06
N HIS A 97 -10.08 9.21 -13.03
CA HIS A 97 -9.28 8.03 -13.36
C HIS A 97 -9.01 7.19 -12.11
N SER A 98 -9.47 5.95 -12.13
CA SER A 98 -9.16 4.95 -11.08
C SER A 98 -9.10 3.55 -11.72
N ILE A 99 -8.53 2.57 -11.00
CA ILE A 99 -8.53 1.16 -11.47
C ILE A 99 -9.97 0.66 -11.63
N PRO A 100 -10.89 0.85 -10.68
CA PRO A 100 -12.30 0.50 -10.90
C PRO A 100 -12.91 1.20 -12.10
N ALA A 101 -12.75 2.51 -12.28
CA ALA A 101 -13.32 3.25 -13.40
C ALA A 101 -12.80 2.78 -14.76
N ARG A 102 -11.52 2.34 -14.83
CA ARG A 102 -10.90 1.88 -16.07
C ARG A 102 -11.24 0.44 -16.43
N PHE A 103 -11.22 -0.47 -15.48
CA PHE A 103 -11.30 -1.92 -15.71
C PHE A 103 -12.62 -2.55 -15.27
N GLY A 104 -13.49 -1.77 -14.64
CA GLY A 104 -14.73 -2.25 -14.02
C GLY A 104 -14.48 -2.86 -12.62
N VAL A 105 -15.52 -2.88 -11.78
CA VAL A 105 -15.43 -3.32 -10.38
C VAL A 105 -14.91 -4.76 -10.27
N LYS A 106 -15.40 -5.69 -11.11
CA LYS A 106 -14.98 -7.10 -11.07
C LYS A 106 -13.46 -7.25 -11.27
N ASN A 107 -12.92 -6.65 -12.33
CA ASN A 107 -11.49 -6.77 -12.62
C ASN A 107 -10.64 -6.00 -11.60
N ALA A 108 -11.14 -4.87 -11.08
CA ALA A 108 -10.49 -4.14 -10.02
C ALA A 108 -10.30 -4.99 -8.74
N LEU A 109 -11.32 -5.74 -8.33
CA LEU A 109 -11.22 -6.66 -7.20
C LEU A 109 -10.23 -7.81 -7.45
N HIS A 110 -10.13 -8.32 -8.70
CA HIS A 110 -9.09 -9.30 -9.05
C HIS A 110 -7.69 -8.70 -9.00
N ILE A 111 -7.50 -7.46 -9.48
CA ILE A 111 -6.23 -6.74 -9.40
C ILE A 111 -5.83 -6.52 -7.93
N SER A 112 -6.77 -6.11 -7.09
CA SER A 112 -6.56 -5.99 -5.65
C SER A 112 -6.11 -7.31 -5.01
N SER A 113 -6.78 -8.42 -5.35
CA SER A 113 -6.39 -9.76 -4.87
C SER A 113 -4.97 -10.13 -5.29
N ALA A 114 -4.61 -9.88 -6.55
CA ALA A 114 -3.26 -10.13 -7.05
C ALA A 114 -2.21 -9.28 -6.30
N PHE A 115 -2.51 -8.02 -5.98
CA PHE A 115 -1.63 -7.15 -5.22
C PHE A 115 -1.41 -7.67 -3.79
N HIS A 116 -2.47 -8.12 -3.11
CA HIS A 116 -2.34 -8.71 -1.78
C HIS A 116 -1.56 -10.02 -1.79
N ILE A 117 -1.75 -10.87 -2.81
CA ILE A 117 -0.96 -12.11 -2.96
C ILE A 117 0.53 -11.78 -3.15
N LEU A 118 0.86 -10.80 -3.99
CA LEU A 118 2.24 -10.37 -4.20
C LEU A 118 2.83 -9.71 -2.94
N ALA A 119 2.04 -8.91 -2.20
CA ALA A 119 2.47 -8.35 -0.93
C ALA A 119 2.87 -9.45 0.07
N VAL A 120 2.03 -10.47 0.21
CA VAL A 120 2.33 -11.65 1.05
C VAL A 120 3.59 -12.38 0.55
N ALA A 121 3.77 -12.54 -0.75
CA ALA A 121 4.97 -13.17 -1.31
C ALA A 121 6.25 -12.39 -0.92
N PHE A 122 6.24 -11.05 -1.00
CA PHE A 122 7.36 -10.24 -0.54
C PHE A 122 7.61 -10.39 0.98
N LEU A 123 6.55 -10.43 1.80
CA LEU A 123 6.69 -10.66 3.23
C LEU A 123 7.28 -12.04 3.53
N ILE A 124 6.88 -13.10 2.81
CA ILE A 124 7.50 -14.43 2.93
C ILE A 124 8.99 -14.35 2.60
N VAL A 125 9.36 -13.69 1.49
CA VAL A 125 10.77 -13.54 1.10
C VAL A 125 11.57 -12.79 2.15
N ILE A 126 11.02 -11.74 2.76
CA ILE A 126 11.65 -11.02 3.87
C ILE A 126 11.91 -11.96 5.05
N GLY A 127 10.91 -12.77 5.45
CA GLY A 127 11.05 -13.73 6.53
C GLY A 127 12.13 -14.78 6.27
N LEU A 128 12.27 -15.23 5.03
CA LEU A 128 13.30 -16.19 4.63
C LEU A 128 14.71 -15.59 4.55
N LEU A 129 14.82 -14.30 4.18
CA LEU A 129 16.08 -13.58 4.09
C LEU A 129 16.58 -13.01 5.43
N SER A 130 15.74 -13.02 6.46
CA SER A 130 16.04 -12.44 7.77
C SER A 130 15.99 -13.51 8.84
N PRO A 131 17.11 -14.21 9.14
CA PRO A 131 17.15 -15.31 10.09
C PRO A 131 16.69 -14.92 11.51
N ASP A 132 16.79 -13.64 11.86
CA ASP A 132 16.36 -13.12 13.16
C ASP A 132 14.83 -13.05 13.32
N LEU A 133 14.09 -13.16 12.20
CA LEU A 133 12.64 -13.20 12.20
C LEU A 133 12.15 -14.62 12.51
N GLY A 134 11.87 -14.88 13.79
CA GLY A 134 11.45 -16.19 14.26
C GLY A 134 9.97 -16.52 14.01
N ILE A 135 9.49 -17.54 14.74
CA ILE A 135 8.13 -18.09 14.62
C ILE A 135 7.02 -17.03 14.82
N ILE A 136 7.28 -16.00 15.62
CA ILE A 136 6.32 -14.92 15.87
C ILE A 136 6.01 -14.14 14.59
N TYR A 137 7.02 -13.88 13.75
CA TYR A 137 6.84 -13.25 12.46
C TYR A 137 5.90 -14.06 11.54
N PHE A 138 6.16 -15.35 11.41
CA PHE A 138 5.36 -16.24 10.57
C PHE A 138 3.95 -16.46 11.11
N ALA A 139 3.78 -16.44 12.44
CA ALA A 139 2.45 -16.43 13.05
C ALA A 139 1.67 -15.15 12.70
N GLY A 140 2.29 -13.97 12.81
CA GLY A 140 1.70 -12.70 12.39
C GLY A 140 1.37 -12.68 10.89
N LEU A 141 2.27 -13.18 10.04
CA LEU A 141 2.04 -13.29 8.60
C LEU A 141 0.85 -14.21 8.28
N THR A 142 0.71 -15.33 9.01
CA THR A 142 -0.45 -16.22 8.86
C THR A 142 -1.76 -15.52 9.20
N ILE A 143 -1.78 -14.72 10.27
CA ILE A 143 -2.95 -13.91 10.63
C ILE A 143 -3.27 -12.91 9.51
N ASN A 144 -2.27 -12.23 8.94
CA ASN A 144 -2.46 -11.32 7.83
C ASN A 144 -3.05 -12.00 6.59
N ILE A 145 -2.58 -13.21 6.25
CA ILE A 145 -3.14 -13.99 5.14
C ILE A 145 -4.62 -14.30 5.37
N VAL A 146 -4.98 -14.73 6.59
CA VAL A 146 -6.38 -15.00 6.95
C VAL A 146 -7.23 -13.73 6.83
N LEU A 147 -6.73 -12.59 7.30
CA LEU A 147 -7.42 -11.30 7.21
C LEU A 147 -7.61 -10.85 5.76
N PHE A 148 -6.62 -11.04 4.88
CA PHE A 148 -6.78 -10.77 3.44
C PHE A 148 -7.84 -11.67 2.80
N ILE A 149 -7.88 -12.95 3.13
CA ILE A 149 -8.92 -13.86 2.64
C ILE A 149 -10.31 -13.39 3.09
N ILE A 150 -10.47 -13.00 4.35
CA ILE A 150 -11.73 -12.47 4.88
C ILE A 150 -12.10 -11.17 4.15
N GLN A 151 -11.15 -10.25 3.98
CA GLN A 151 -11.34 -8.98 3.29
C GLN A 151 -11.92 -9.16 1.88
N HIS A 152 -11.34 -10.07 1.09
CA HIS A 152 -11.82 -10.35 -0.26
C HIS A 152 -13.14 -11.13 -0.31
N LYS A 153 -13.47 -11.93 0.71
CA LYS A 153 -14.77 -12.61 0.81
C LYS A 153 -15.92 -11.67 1.19
N LEU A 154 -15.63 -10.55 1.85
CA LEU A 154 -16.65 -9.58 2.27
C LEU A 154 -17.18 -8.70 1.13
N VAL A 155 -16.47 -8.65 0.00
CA VAL A 155 -16.78 -7.74 -1.11
C VAL A 155 -16.95 -8.56 -2.39
N ALA A 156 -18.08 -8.35 -3.07
CA ALA A 156 -18.38 -8.93 -4.37
C ALA A 156 -18.71 -7.81 -5.37
N PRO A 157 -18.53 -8.03 -6.70
CA PRO A 157 -18.76 -7.00 -7.70
C PRO A 157 -20.18 -6.41 -7.70
N ASP A 158 -21.15 -7.23 -7.32
CA ASP A 158 -22.59 -6.94 -7.22
C ASP A 158 -23.03 -6.60 -5.79
N ASN A 159 -22.12 -6.68 -4.81
CA ASN A 159 -22.42 -6.39 -3.42
C ASN A 159 -21.26 -5.65 -2.72
N LEU A 160 -21.30 -4.34 -2.76
CA LEU A 160 -20.29 -3.46 -2.16
C LEU A 160 -20.65 -2.97 -0.74
N LYS A 161 -21.70 -3.54 -0.10
CA LYS A 161 -22.18 -3.10 1.23
C LYS A 161 -21.10 -3.13 2.32
N ASN A 162 -20.19 -4.10 2.25
CA ASN A 162 -19.16 -4.33 3.26
C ASN A 162 -17.79 -3.72 2.91
N VAL A 163 -17.71 -2.87 1.87
CA VAL A 163 -16.44 -2.24 1.45
C VAL A 163 -15.77 -1.52 2.61
N LYS A 164 -16.50 -0.76 3.42
CA LYS A 164 -15.93 -0.06 4.60
C LYS A 164 -15.32 -1.02 5.62
N VAL A 165 -15.97 -2.15 5.88
CA VAL A 165 -15.44 -3.17 6.79
C VAL A 165 -14.19 -3.82 6.19
N ALA A 166 -14.24 -4.18 4.90
CA ALA A 166 -13.13 -4.80 4.20
C ALA A 166 -11.92 -3.86 4.09
N SER A 167 -12.11 -2.63 3.62
CA SER A 167 -11.01 -1.72 3.31
C SER A 167 -10.55 -0.86 4.50
N TYR A 168 -11.34 -0.75 5.58
CA TYR A 168 -11.01 0.07 6.72
C TYR A 168 -10.81 -0.75 7.99
N SER A 169 -11.86 -1.42 8.49
CA SER A 169 -11.79 -2.10 9.78
C SER A 169 -10.78 -3.25 9.79
N ILE A 170 -10.72 -4.05 8.72
CA ILE A 170 -9.75 -5.15 8.62
C ILE A 170 -8.34 -4.60 8.52
N ASN A 171 -8.12 -3.54 7.75
CA ASN A 171 -6.78 -2.95 7.61
C ASN A 171 -6.25 -2.32 8.89
N GLN A 172 -7.13 -1.82 9.79
CA GLN A 172 -6.70 -1.38 11.12
C GLN A 172 -6.11 -2.50 11.98
N VAL A 173 -6.48 -3.75 11.69
CA VAL A 173 -5.93 -4.92 12.40
C VAL A 173 -4.66 -5.43 11.71
N ILE A 174 -4.56 -5.28 10.37
CA ILE A 174 -3.38 -5.69 9.59
C ILE A 174 -2.20 -4.76 9.84
N SER A 175 -2.46 -3.45 9.96
CA SER A 175 -1.41 -2.43 10.16
C SER A 175 -0.85 -2.42 11.57
#